data_a81825dc9e239c6accd60687dd2f2f45
#
_entry.id   a81825dc9e239c6accd60687dd2f2f45
#
_cell.length_a   1.000
_cell.length_b   1.000
_cell.length_c   1.000
_cell.angle_alpha   90.00
_cell.angle_beta   90.00
_cell.angle_gamma   90.00
#
_symmetry.space_group_name_H-M   'P 1'
#
loop_
_entity.id
_entity.type
_entity.pdbx_description
1 polymer ?
#
loop_
_entity_poly.entity_id
_entity_poly.type
_entity_poly.pdbx_seq_one_letter_code
_entity_poly.pdbx_strand_id
1 'polypeptide(L)'
;MTKLKTLGLLGLLMSLVLLVPSAVLAADSKKADPCVKHKDLDQLNLCRAFEIDKAKTKEQKKNRYQNKNHTTYYCSLIKDRELQKYCFAVASQTKSQCGNLVDPKLEKKCNAKVK
;
A
#
# COMPACT_ATOMS: atom_id res chain seq x y z
N MET A 1 53.29 38.40 53.45
CA MET A 1 52.27 37.72 54.25
C MET A 1 50.90 38.00 53.66
N THR A 2 50.40 37.21 52.79
CA THR A 2 49.03 37.36 52.32
C THR A 2 48.46 35.96 52.04
N LYS A 3 47.54 35.58 52.86
CA LYS A 3 46.82 34.33 52.78
C LYS A 3 45.78 34.39 51.66
N LEU A 4 45.99 33.68 50.58
CA LEU A 4 45.03 33.54 49.52
C LEU A 4 44.03 32.48 49.92
N LYS A 5 42.80 32.90 50.21
CA LYS A 5 41.68 32.03 50.45
C LYS A 5 41.12 31.58 49.07
N THR A 6 41.37 30.34 48.72
CA THR A 6 40.72 29.74 47.59
C THR A 6 39.28 29.46 47.96
N LEU A 7 38.38 30.27 47.42
CA LEU A 7 36.97 29.99 47.43
C LEU A 7 36.71 28.88 46.42
N GLY A 8 36.32 27.73 46.93
CA GLY A 8 35.87 26.62 46.09
C GLY A 8 34.57 26.98 45.38
N LEU A 9 34.68 27.11 44.09
CA LEU A 9 33.54 27.25 43.20
C LEU A 9 32.95 25.85 42.98
N LEU A 10 31.97 25.52 43.81
CA LEU A 10 31.16 24.34 43.54
C LEU A 10 30.45 24.58 42.21
N GLY A 11 30.99 23.99 41.17
CA GLY A 11 30.32 23.89 39.88
C GLY A 11 29.07 23.06 40.03
N LEU A 12 27.94 23.73 40.07
CA LEU A 12 26.63 23.11 39.96
C LEU A 12 26.49 22.60 38.53
N LEU A 13 26.89 21.35 38.30
CA LEU A 13 26.59 20.64 37.07
C LEU A 13 25.08 20.43 37.04
N MET A 14 24.37 21.41 36.50
CA MET A 14 23.00 21.19 36.03
C MET A 14 23.05 20.15 34.90
N SER A 15 22.80 18.93 35.27
CA SER A 15 22.45 17.88 34.32
C SER A 15 21.18 18.29 33.60
N LEU A 16 21.36 18.93 32.46
CA LEU A 16 20.29 19.21 31.52
C LEU A 16 19.87 17.85 30.95
N VAL A 17 18.95 17.18 31.63
CA VAL A 17 18.26 16.03 31.11
C VAL A 17 17.46 16.54 29.90
N LEU A 18 18.05 16.41 28.74
CA LEU A 18 17.34 16.57 27.48
C LEU A 18 16.25 15.49 27.46
N LEU A 19 15.08 15.87 27.90
CA LEU A 19 13.83 15.18 27.56
C LEU A 19 13.71 15.22 26.04
N VAL A 20 14.33 14.22 25.41
CA VAL A 20 14.03 13.91 24.02
C VAL A 20 12.57 13.51 24.03
N PRO A 21 11.65 14.28 23.43
CA PRO A 21 10.31 13.78 23.22
C PRO A 21 10.50 12.52 22.38
N SER A 22 10.19 11.37 22.95
CA SER A 22 10.02 10.16 22.19
C SER A 22 9.01 10.50 21.13
N ALA A 23 9.47 10.79 19.92
CA ALA A 23 8.62 10.82 18.76
C ALA A 23 7.98 9.46 18.76
N VAL A 24 6.74 9.41 19.21
CA VAL A 24 5.86 8.30 19.02
C VAL A 24 5.83 8.16 17.50
N LEU A 25 6.64 7.23 17.00
CA LEU A 25 6.49 6.73 15.65
C LEU A 25 5.03 6.36 15.59
N ALA A 26 4.25 7.23 14.94
CA ALA A 26 2.89 6.91 14.58
C ALA A 26 3.04 5.57 13.85
N ALA A 27 2.70 4.49 14.55
CA ALA A 27 2.60 3.19 13.94
C ALA A 27 1.62 3.42 12.81
N ASP A 28 2.15 3.45 11.60
CA ASP A 28 1.36 3.41 10.40
C ASP A 28 0.45 2.22 10.63
N SER A 29 -0.76 2.49 10.96
CA SER A 29 -1.79 1.49 11.21
C SER A 29 -1.96 0.83 9.84
N LYS A 30 -1.09 -0.15 9.55
CA LYS A 30 -1.19 -1.00 8.38
C LYS A 30 -2.54 -1.65 8.49
N LYS A 31 -3.51 -0.99 7.84
CA LYS A 31 -4.85 -1.49 7.70
C LYS A 31 -4.70 -2.93 7.22
N ALA A 32 -5.14 -3.87 8.05
CA ALA A 32 -4.96 -5.30 7.77
C ALA A 32 -5.40 -5.56 6.32
N ASP A 33 -4.55 -6.24 5.55
CA ASP A 33 -4.83 -6.54 4.15
C ASP A 33 -6.13 -7.38 4.08
N PRO A 34 -7.24 -6.83 3.56
CA PRO A 34 -8.53 -7.52 3.53
C PRO A 34 -8.51 -8.77 2.65
N CYS A 35 -7.46 -8.93 1.85
CA CYS A 35 -7.33 -10.01 0.88
C CYS A 35 -6.72 -11.28 1.45
N VAL A 36 -6.05 -11.22 2.63
CA VAL A 36 -5.39 -12.40 3.23
C VAL A 36 -6.32 -13.56 3.57
N LYS A 37 -7.63 -13.33 3.57
CA LYS A 37 -8.64 -14.38 3.75
C LYS A 37 -8.70 -15.38 2.58
N HIS A 38 -8.19 -14.99 1.41
CA HIS A 38 -8.15 -15.87 0.25
C HIS A 38 -6.95 -16.81 0.34
N LYS A 39 -7.22 -18.12 0.38
CA LYS A 39 -6.19 -19.17 0.39
C LYS A 39 -5.59 -19.41 -0.99
N ASP A 40 -6.38 -19.20 -2.03
CA ASP A 40 -5.96 -19.30 -3.41
C ASP A 40 -5.19 -18.05 -3.82
N LEU A 41 -4.00 -18.23 -4.40
CA LEU A 41 -3.10 -17.13 -4.75
C LEU A 41 -3.66 -16.26 -5.87
N ASP A 42 -4.41 -16.82 -6.81
CA ASP A 42 -4.99 -16.06 -7.90
C ASP A 42 -6.13 -15.18 -7.39
N GLN A 43 -6.96 -15.69 -6.49
CA GLN A 43 -7.99 -14.91 -5.82
C GLN A 43 -7.40 -13.85 -4.89
N LEU A 44 -6.31 -14.15 -4.20
CA LEU A 44 -5.57 -13.19 -3.38
C LEU A 44 -5.05 -12.03 -4.24
N ASN A 45 -4.41 -12.34 -5.36
CA ASN A 45 -3.88 -11.34 -6.28
C ASN A 45 -4.98 -10.51 -6.94
N LEU A 46 -6.09 -11.14 -7.33
CA LEU A 46 -7.27 -10.45 -7.87
C LEU A 46 -7.86 -9.47 -6.85
N CYS A 47 -8.01 -9.90 -5.60
CA CYS A 47 -8.48 -9.04 -4.51
C CYS A 47 -7.55 -7.84 -4.33
N ARG A 48 -6.24 -8.06 -4.24
CA ARG A 48 -5.24 -6.99 -4.09
C ARG A 48 -5.27 -6.01 -5.25
N ALA A 49 -5.39 -6.49 -6.48
CA ALA A 49 -5.54 -5.65 -7.65
C ALA A 49 -6.70 -4.67 -7.51
N PHE A 50 -7.86 -5.15 -7.07
CA PHE A 50 -9.06 -4.32 -6.94
C PHE A 50 -9.03 -3.41 -5.70
N GLU A 51 -8.44 -3.83 -4.59
CA GLU A 51 -8.28 -2.97 -3.40
C GLU A 51 -7.33 -1.79 -3.70
N ILE A 52 -6.24 -2.02 -4.42
CA ILE A 52 -5.34 -0.95 -4.87
C ILE A 52 -6.09 0.03 -5.77
N ASP A 53 -6.91 -0.46 -6.69
CA ASP A 53 -7.64 0.43 -7.62
C ASP A 53 -8.65 1.33 -6.91
N LYS A 54 -9.27 0.85 -5.84
CA LYS A 54 -10.16 1.65 -4.99
C LYS A 54 -9.42 2.78 -4.25
N ALA A 55 -8.19 2.51 -3.81
CA ALA A 55 -7.39 3.43 -3.01
C ALA A 55 -6.73 4.54 -3.82
N LYS A 56 -6.70 4.44 -5.16
CA LYS A 56 -5.97 5.36 -6.02
C LYS A 56 -6.67 6.71 -6.18
N THR A 57 -5.87 7.77 -6.04
CA THR A 57 -6.24 9.12 -6.48
C THR A 57 -6.33 9.20 -8.01
N LYS A 58 -7.00 10.23 -8.53
CA LYS A 58 -7.08 10.49 -9.98
C LYS A 58 -5.70 10.60 -10.64
N GLU A 59 -4.73 11.17 -9.93
CA GLU A 59 -3.34 11.34 -10.36
C GLU A 59 -2.61 10.00 -10.48
N GLN A 60 -2.77 9.13 -9.49
CA GLN A 60 -2.15 7.79 -9.48
C GLN A 60 -2.74 6.89 -10.57
N LYS A 61 -3.97 7.12 -11.00
CA LYS A 61 -4.60 6.39 -12.12
C LYS A 61 -3.98 6.73 -13.47
N LYS A 62 -3.40 7.92 -13.63
CA LYS A 62 -2.72 8.32 -14.87
C LYS A 62 -1.40 7.59 -15.09
N ASN A 63 -0.66 7.26 -14.02
CA ASN A 63 0.67 6.64 -14.10
C ASN A 63 0.63 5.10 -13.96
N ARG A 64 -0.29 4.46 -14.67
CA ARG A 64 -0.59 3.02 -14.55
C ARG A 64 0.60 2.08 -14.72
N TYR A 65 1.60 2.46 -15.49
CA TYR A 65 2.67 1.56 -15.92
C TYR A 65 4.00 1.72 -15.16
N GLN A 66 4.12 2.73 -14.32
CA GLN A 66 5.39 3.05 -13.65
C GLN A 66 5.44 2.69 -12.16
N ASN A 67 4.31 2.31 -11.58
CA ASN A 67 4.24 2.07 -10.14
C ASN A 67 4.15 0.56 -9.84
N LYS A 68 5.15 0.03 -9.12
CA LYS A 68 5.19 -1.37 -8.67
C LYS A 68 3.98 -1.79 -7.83
N ASN A 69 3.27 -0.83 -7.25
CA ASN A 69 2.05 -1.05 -6.48
C ASN A 69 0.78 -0.90 -7.35
N HIS A 70 0.92 -1.09 -8.66
CA HIS A 70 -0.19 -0.90 -9.57
C HIS A 70 -1.08 -2.14 -9.64
N THR A 71 -2.38 -1.93 -9.90
CA THR A 71 -3.37 -2.98 -10.18
C THR A 71 -2.87 -4.01 -11.18
N THR A 72 -2.24 -3.56 -12.28
CA THR A 72 -1.69 -4.43 -13.33
C THR A 72 -0.59 -5.35 -12.84
N TYR A 73 0.18 -4.96 -11.81
CA TYR A 73 1.19 -5.84 -11.22
C TYR A 73 0.53 -7.10 -10.64
N TYR A 74 -0.51 -6.94 -9.84
CA TYR A 74 -1.20 -8.08 -9.25
C TYR A 74 -1.98 -8.90 -10.30
N CYS A 75 -2.53 -8.25 -11.32
CA CYS A 75 -3.12 -8.98 -12.46
C CYS A 75 -2.07 -9.87 -13.15
N SER A 76 -0.83 -9.41 -13.33
CA SER A 76 0.23 -10.18 -13.96
C SER A 76 0.69 -11.40 -13.15
N LEU A 77 0.45 -11.40 -11.83
CA LEU A 77 0.77 -12.53 -10.94
C LEU A 77 -0.27 -13.65 -10.96
N ILE A 78 -1.46 -13.41 -11.53
CA ILE A 78 -2.51 -14.39 -11.66
C ILE A 78 -2.10 -15.45 -12.71
N LYS A 79 -2.13 -16.73 -12.33
CA LYS A 79 -1.73 -17.85 -13.20
C LYS A 79 -2.87 -18.34 -14.07
N ASP A 80 -4.09 -18.34 -13.56
CA ASP A 80 -5.27 -18.65 -14.35
C ASP A 80 -5.50 -17.60 -15.43
N ARG A 81 -5.44 -18.01 -16.69
CA ARG A 81 -5.48 -17.10 -17.84
C ARG A 81 -6.80 -16.34 -17.98
N GLU A 82 -7.91 -16.98 -17.69
CA GLU A 82 -9.22 -16.33 -17.79
C GLU A 82 -9.41 -15.30 -16.67
N LEU A 83 -9.00 -15.66 -15.46
CA LEU A 83 -9.02 -14.74 -14.33
C LEU A 83 -8.04 -13.57 -14.52
N GLN A 84 -6.88 -13.82 -15.15
CA GLN A 84 -5.91 -12.79 -15.51
C GLN A 84 -6.49 -11.81 -16.53
N LYS A 85 -7.11 -12.30 -17.61
CA LYS A 85 -7.79 -11.46 -18.61
C LYS A 85 -8.88 -10.62 -17.97
N TYR A 86 -9.71 -11.24 -17.11
CA TYR A 86 -10.72 -10.52 -16.35
C TYR A 86 -10.13 -9.39 -15.49
N CYS A 87 -9.04 -9.68 -14.78
CA CYS A 87 -8.35 -8.68 -13.97
C CYS A 87 -7.90 -7.48 -14.82
N PHE A 88 -7.24 -7.73 -15.95
CA PHE A 88 -6.77 -6.67 -16.86
C PHE A 88 -7.93 -5.88 -17.48
N ALA A 89 -8.99 -6.54 -17.92
CA ALA A 89 -10.15 -5.87 -18.49
C ALA A 89 -10.79 -4.88 -17.50
N VAL A 90 -10.96 -5.31 -16.25
CA VAL A 90 -11.49 -4.44 -15.18
C VAL A 90 -10.50 -3.34 -14.83
N ALA A 91 -9.21 -3.64 -14.72
CA ALA A 91 -8.19 -2.66 -14.37
C ALA A 91 -8.02 -1.56 -15.43
N SER A 92 -8.13 -1.93 -16.71
CA SER A 92 -8.06 -1.01 -17.85
C SER A 92 -9.37 -0.31 -18.18
N GLN A 93 -10.48 -0.74 -17.58
CA GLN A 93 -11.84 -0.28 -17.90
C GLN A 93 -12.16 -0.45 -19.39
N THR A 94 -11.74 -1.59 -19.98
CA THR A 94 -11.88 -1.85 -21.40
C THR A 94 -12.97 -2.88 -21.64
N LYS A 95 -14.17 -2.42 -22.02
CA LYS A 95 -15.35 -3.27 -22.20
C LYS A 95 -15.19 -4.34 -23.28
N SER A 96 -14.48 -4.02 -24.36
CA SER A 96 -14.22 -4.99 -25.44
C SER A 96 -13.43 -6.21 -24.96
N GLN A 97 -12.59 -6.06 -23.92
CA GLN A 97 -11.84 -7.19 -23.34
C GLN A 97 -12.73 -8.13 -22.54
N CYS A 98 -13.86 -7.66 -22.01
CA CYS A 98 -14.82 -8.52 -21.33
C CYS A 98 -15.44 -9.55 -22.29
N GLY A 99 -15.72 -9.16 -23.53
CA GLY A 99 -16.25 -10.06 -24.55
C GLY A 99 -15.28 -11.16 -25.02
N ASN A 100 -13.99 -11.03 -24.67
CA ASN A 100 -12.98 -12.04 -25.00
C ASN A 100 -12.82 -13.11 -23.89
N LEU A 101 -13.64 -13.05 -22.84
CA LEU A 101 -13.65 -14.04 -21.78
C LEU A 101 -14.49 -15.25 -22.21
N VAL A 102 -13.95 -16.46 -22.01
CA VAL A 102 -14.63 -17.71 -22.34
C VAL A 102 -15.59 -18.11 -21.23
N ASP A 103 -15.26 -17.81 -19.98
CA ASP A 103 -16.17 -18.08 -18.85
C ASP A 103 -17.29 -17.03 -18.79
N PRO A 104 -18.56 -17.43 -19.03
CA PRO A 104 -19.68 -16.49 -19.04
C PRO A 104 -19.95 -15.84 -17.68
N LYS A 105 -19.53 -16.47 -16.58
CA LYS A 105 -19.64 -15.87 -15.24
C LYS A 105 -18.63 -14.73 -15.07
N LEU A 106 -17.41 -14.91 -15.58
CA LEU A 106 -16.39 -13.85 -15.56
C LEU A 106 -16.76 -12.73 -16.52
N GLU A 107 -17.26 -13.04 -17.70
CA GLU A 107 -17.75 -12.05 -18.66
C GLU A 107 -18.85 -11.17 -18.05
N LYS A 108 -19.87 -11.77 -17.45
CA LYS A 108 -20.94 -11.04 -16.75
C LYS A 108 -20.40 -10.14 -15.64
N LYS A 109 -19.48 -10.65 -14.81
CA LYS A 109 -18.84 -9.88 -13.74
C LYS A 109 -18.00 -8.72 -14.29
N CYS A 110 -17.31 -8.95 -15.41
CA CYS A 110 -16.51 -7.95 -16.10
C CYS A 110 -17.38 -6.80 -16.59
N ASN A 111 -18.43 -7.13 -17.32
CA ASN A 111 -19.38 -6.14 -17.86
C ASN A 111 -20.09 -5.34 -16.78
N ALA A 112 -20.27 -5.88 -15.58
CA ALA A 112 -20.84 -5.17 -14.44
C ALA A 112 -19.85 -4.19 -13.79
N LYS A 113 -18.54 -4.42 -13.94
CA LYS A 113 -17.49 -3.59 -13.30
C LYS A 113 -16.87 -2.55 -14.23
N VAL A 114 -16.91 -2.80 -15.51
CA VAL A 114 -16.39 -1.87 -16.54
C VAL A 114 -17.52 -0.94 -16.97
N LYS A 115 -17.28 0.38 -16.83
CA LYS A 115 -18.25 1.44 -17.15
C LYS A 115 -18.14 1.87 -18.60
#